data_e68362de74881e2894190dcfea3d4584
#
_entry.id   e68362de74881e2894190dcfea3d4584
#
_cell.length_a   1.000
_cell.length_b   1.000
_cell.length_c   1.000
_cell.angle_alpha   90.00
_cell.angle_beta   90.00
_cell.angle_gamma   90.00
#
_symmetry.space_group_name_H-M   'P 1'
#
loop_
_entity.id
_entity.type
_entity.pdbx_description
1 polymer ?
#
loop_
_entity_poly.entity_id
_entity_poly.type
_entity_poly.pdbx_seq_one_letter_code
_entity_poly.pdbx_strand_id
1 'polypeptide(L)'
;LIATEDERFYEHSGIDGRGTMRAVLSLGTSGGASTLTQQLAKLLFHGEGSKFFLFRIVQKAKEWIIAIRLERQYTKNEIIAMYLNKADFVNTAVGIRSAAKVYFGKEPRDLSIEEGAMLVGMLKNPSLFNPIRRIEKVKNRRNVVLGQMVKNGFLEESAKQALENKPIVLHFHPESHIDGIGTYFREYLRDFMKNWVKENKKPDGSDYDIYKDGLKIHTTIDSRMQLYAEEAVTDHLQNLQLELDSQHKDSKNAPFVNISKEETDKLLLRAMKASERWRVLKEQDMSDEDIIKSFDVKTKMTVFTWKGDKDTLMTPTDSIRYYKGFLQSGLMAMEPQTGHIKAWVGGINYKYFQYDHVGQGARQVGSTFKPFVYATAIEQLNMSPCDSIIDSPFMIHKGRHHVTEDWEPKNSDNKYRGMVTLKKALANSINTVSAKLIDKVGPEAVVELTHKLGVKSEIPVQPSIALGAVEITVEDMVAAYSTFANEGVYIKPQFITRIEDKNGEVIYEPVPESHDVLNKDIAFAVIKLLEGVTEGGSGSRLRTQGGGAGDNRWTGYPYMFTNPI
;
A
#
# COMPACT_ATOMS: atom_id res chain seq x y z
N LEU A 1 -15.44 32.30 -11.42
CA LEU A 1 -15.71 32.30 -10.00
C LEU A 1 -16.35 33.62 -9.57
N ILE A 2 -15.68 34.76 -9.77
CA ILE A 2 -16.14 36.09 -9.39
C ILE A 2 -17.55 36.38 -9.94
N ALA A 3 -17.78 36.18 -11.24
CA ALA A 3 -19.06 36.40 -11.86
C ALA A 3 -20.24 35.60 -11.23
N THR A 4 -19.95 34.50 -10.54
CA THR A 4 -20.97 33.59 -10.01
C THR A 4 -21.16 33.72 -8.51
N GLU A 5 -20.07 33.87 -7.76
CA GLU A 5 -20.09 33.84 -6.30
C GLU A 5 -20.03 35.23 -5.68
N ASP A 6 -19.35 36.21 -6.34
CA ASP A 6 -19.13 37.53 -5.76
C ASP A 6 -18.84 38.59 -6.84
N GLU A 7 -19.85 39.02 -7.59
CA GLU A 7 -19.68 39.90 -8.77
C GLU A 7 -18.98 41.24 -8.45
N ARG A 8 -19.01 41.70 -7.19
CA ARG A 8 -18.36 42.93 -6.71
C ARG A 8 -17.12 42.67 -5.86
N PHE A 9 -16.50 41.54 -6.02
CA PHE A 9 -15.36 41.09 -5.21
C PHE A 9 -14.23 42.16 -5.12
N TYR A 10 -13.95 42.87 -6.21
CA TYR A 10 -12.93 43.90 -6.24
C TYR A 10 -13.37 45.25 -5.67
N GLU A 11 -14.66 45.44 -5.36
CA GLU A 11 -15.24 46.70 -4.91
C GLU A 11 -15.40 46.82 -3.38
N HIS A 12 -15.27 45.73 -2.65
CA HIS A 12 -15.47 45.70 -1.20
C HIS A 12 -14.23 45.13 -0.46
N SER A 13 -14.16 45.33 0.86
CA SER A 13 -13.07 44.86 1.72
C SER A 13 -13.57 43.79 2.69
N GLY A 14 -13.98 42.63 2.16
CA GLY A 14 -14.41 41.44 2.90
C GLY A 14 -15.90 41.38 3.17
N ILE A 15 -16.63 42.47 3.20
CA ILE A 15 -18.08 42.55 3.37
C ILE A 15 -18.67 43.41 2.23
N ASP A 16 -19.59 42.85 1.48
CA ASP A 16 -20.41 43.61 0.53
C ASP A 16 -21.62 44.20 1.25
N GLY A 17 -21.51 45.47 1.65
CA GLY A 17 -22.59 46.17 2.37
C GLY A 17 -23.90 46.26 1.56
N ARG A 18 -23.81 46.51 0.23
CA ARG A 18 -25.00 46.58 -0.64
C ARG A 18 -25.69 45.23 -0.78
N GLY A 19 -24.92 44.15 -0.97
CA GLY A 19 -25.43 42.79 -1.05
C GLY A 19 -26.04 42.33 0.28
N THR A 20 -25.41 42.65 1.40
CA THR A 20 -25.90 42.33 2.75
C THR A 20 -27.22 43.05 3.04
N MET A 21 -27.32 44.37 2.71
CA MET A 21 -28.53 45.14 2.90
C MET A 21 -29.70 44.59 2.04
N ARG A 22 -29.42 44.28 0.77
CA ARG A 22 -30.40 43.64 -0.13
C ARG A 22 -30.92 42.30 0.43
N ALA A 23 -30.03 41.43 0.95
CA ALA A 23 -30.41 40.13 1.49
C ALA A 23 -31.22 40.26 2.78
N VAL A 24 -30.95 41.24 3.62
CA VAL A 24 -31.74 41.56 4.83
C VAL A 24 -33.13 42.04 4.44
N LEU A 25 -33.24 42.99 3.51
CA LEU A 25 -34.50 43.54 3.05
C LEU A 25 -35.38 42.51 2.30
N SER A 26 -34.76 41.56 1.60
CA SER A 26 -35.49 40.53 0.87
C SER A 26 -35.74 39.24 1.68
N LEU A 27 -35.49 39.24 2.99
CA LEU A 27 -35.57 38.06 3.87
C LEU A 27 -34.87 36.82 3.30
N GLY A 28 -33.76 37.04 2.55
CA GLY A 28 -32.95 35.98 1.98
C GLY A 28 -33.46 35.38 0.66
N THR A 29 -34.58 35.86 0.11
CA THR A 29 -35.16 35.34 -1.15
C THR A 29 -34.40 35.79 -2.41
N SER A 30 -33.63 36.87 -2.35
CA SER A 30 -32.94 37.51 -3.49
C SER A 30 -31.47 37.08 -3.66
N GLY A 31 -31.09 35.87 -3.29
CA GLY A 31 -29.73 35.33 -3.46
C GLY A 31 -28.84 35.47 -2.22
N GLY A 32 -27.70 34.79 -2.21
CA GLY A 32 -26.71 34.81 -1.12
C GLY A 32 -25.96 36.14 -1.03
N ALA A 33 -25.74 36.65 0.19
CA ALA A 33 -24.98 37.88 0.47
C ALA A 33 -23.56 37.60 0.99
N SER A 34 -23.12 36.38 1.00
CA SER A 34 -21.79 36.01 1.50
C SER A 34 -20.73 36.25 0.41
N THR A 35 -19.73 37.03 0.73
CA THR A 35 -18.58 37.29 -0.15
C THR A 35 -17.65 36.09 -0.25
N LEU A 36 -16.80 36.02 -1.30
CA LEU A 36 -15.75 35.01 -1.43
C LEU A 36 -14.83 34.97 -0.20
N THR A 37 -14.48 36.12 0.33
CA THR A 37 -13.62 36.22 1.54
C THR A 37 -14.32 35.66 2.79
N GLN A 38 -15.63 35.85 2.93
CA GLN A 38 -16.41 35.22 3.99
C GLN A 38 -16.52 33.70 3.83
N GLN A 39 -16.69 33.23 2.60
CA GLN A 39 -16.67 31.79 2.29
C GLN A 39 -15.29 31.20 2.62
N LEU A 40 -14.18 31.88 2.28
CA LEU A 40 -12.82 31.48 2.65
C LEU A 40 -12.65 31.46 4.18
N ALA A 41 -13.10 32.49 4.89
CA ALA A 41 -13.04 32.52 6.35
C ALA A 41 -13.77 31.31 6.99
N LYS A 42 -14.93 30.95 6.44
CA LYS A 42 -15.64 29.74 6.85
C LYS A 42 -14.84 28.46 6.60
N LEU A 43 -14.24 28.30 5.42
CA LEU A 43 -13.43 27.13 5.05
C LEU A 43 -12.18 26.98 5.92
N LEU A 44 -11.56 28.08 6.34
CA LEU A 44 -10.33 28.07 7.14
C LEU A 44 -10.55 27.83 8.64
N PHE A 45 -11.67 28.33 9.21
CA PHE A 45 -11.79 28.45 10.66
C PHE A 45 -13.01 27.79 11.29
N HIS A 46 -14.04 27.38 10.53
CA HIS A 46 -15.30 26.97 11.14
C HIS A 46 -15.84 25.59 10.73
N GLY A 47 -15.28 24.90 9.74
CA GLY A 47 -15.75 23.58 9.30
C GLY A 47 -17.27 23.55 9.02
N GLU A 48 -18.02 22.64 9.65
CA GLU A 48 -19.48 22.51 9.50
C GLU A 48 -20.23 23.56 10.36
N GLY A 49 -21.26 24.17 9.77
CA GLY A 49 -22.08 25.18 10.43
C GLY A 49 -22.97 24.60 11.55
N SER A 50 -23.13 25.32 12.67
CA SER A 50 -24.04 24.94 13.73
C SER A 50 -25.51 24.89 13.27
N LYS A 51 -26.28 23.91 13.76
CA LYS A 51 -27.73 23.78 13.49
C LYS A 51 -28.58 24.78 14.30
N PHE A 52 -28.05 25.37 15.38
CA PHE A 52 -28.77 26.31 16.24
C PHE A 52 -28.65 27.75 15.72
N PHE A 53 -29.81 28.45 15.64
CA PHE A 53 -29.93 29.80 15.06
C PHE A 53 -29.00 30.85 15.73
N LEU A 54 -28.98 30.91 17.05
CA LEU A 54 -28.14 31.88 17.79
C LEU A 54 -26.65 31.67 17.56
N PHE A 55 -26.19 30.40 17.54
CA PHE A 55 -24.79 30.09 17.23
C PHE A 55 -24.42 30.45 15.79
N ARG A 56 -25.37 30.36 14.84
CA ARG A 56 -25.15 30.78 13.44
C ARG A 56 -24.92 32.28 13.32
N ILE A 57 -25.60 33.10 14.13
CA ILE A 57 -25.39 34.56 14.14
C ILE A 57 -23.96 34.87 14.65
N VAL A 58 -23.58 34.28 15.77
CA VAL A 58 -22.23 34.47 16.35
C VAL A 58 -21.15 33.99 15.36
N GLN A 59 -21.39 32.83 14.73
CA GLN A 59 -20.47 32.33 13.69
C GLN A 59 -20.35 33.29 12.52
N LYS A 60 -21.48 33.86 12.05
CA LYS A 60 -21.48 34.82 10.95
C LYS A 60 -20.74 36.12 11.31
N ALA A 61 -20.88 36.60 12.54
CA ALA A 61 -20.11 37.75 13.02
C ALA A 61 -18.60 37.48 13.05
N LYS A 62 -18.20 36.26 13.46
CA LYS A 62 -16.78 35.83 13.40
C LYS A 62 -16.27 35.77 11.97
N GLU A 63 -17.05 35.19 11.03
CA GLU A 63 -16.70 35.16 9.60
C GLU A 63 -16.45 36.57 9.06
N TRP A 64 -17.26 37.56 9.42
CA TRP A 64 -17.07 38.97 9.00
C TRP A 64 -15.76 39.58 9.52
N ILE A 65 -15.48 39.37 10.80
CA ILE A 65 -14.23 39.88 11.40
C ILE A 65 -13.01 39.25 10.71
N ILE A 66 -13.06 37.96 10.49
CA ILE A 66 -11.96 37.24 9.83
C ILE A 66 -11.83 37.70 8.37
N ALA A 67 -12.95 37.84 7.65
CA ALA A 67 -12.94 38.31 6.26
C ALA A 67 -12.27 39.72 6.14
N ILE A 68 -12.60 40.66 7.03
CA ILE A 68 -11.97 41.99 7.05
C ILE A 68 -10.47 41.86 7.34
N ARG A 69 -10.04 40.97 8.26
CA ARG A 69 -8.62 40.74 8.55
C ARG A 69 -7.87 40.15 7.36
N LEU A 70 -8.46 39.20 6.68
CA LEU A 70 -7.89 38.60 5.45
C LEU A 70 -7.67 39.66 4.39
N GLU A 71 -8.66 40.51 4.11
CA GLU A 71 -8.56 41.57 3.11
C GLU A 71 -7.53 42.68 3.46
N ARG A 72 -7.18 42.79 4.75
CA ARG A 72 -6.10 43.70 5.19
C ARG A 72 -4.70 43.11 5.02
N GLN A 73 -4.58 41.80 5.04
CA GLN A 73 -3.31 41.08 5.02
C GLN A 73 -2.93 40.52 3.65
N TYR A 74 -3.94 40.21 2.83
CA TYR A 74 -3.77 39.51 1.55
C TYR A 74 -4.41 40.29 0.41
N THR A 75 -3.79 40.22 -0.76
CA THR A 75 -4.35 40.77 -2.00
C THR A 75 -5.58 39.99 -2.45
N LYS A 76 -6.39 40.56 -3.29
CA LYS A 76 -7.57 39.89 -3.90
C LYS A 76 -7.21 38.59 -4.62
N ASN A 77 -6.10 38.59 -5.34
CA ASN A 77 -5.63 37.39 -6.06
C ASN A 77 -5.19 36.28 -5.10
N GLU A 78 -4.52 36.62 -4.01
CA GLU A 78 -4.14 35.66 -2.97
C GLU A 78 -5.38 35.07 -2.29
N ILE A 79 -6.41 35.86 -2.01
CA ILE A 79 -7.69 35.41 -1.44
C ILE A 79 -8.37 34.41 -2.39
N ILE A 80 -8.43 34.69 -3.71
CA ILE A 80 -8.96 33.76 -4.72
C ILE A 80 -8.14 32.47 -4.73
N ALA A 81 -6.81 32.58 -4.73
CA ALA A 81 -5.93 31.43 -4.73
C ALA A 81 -6.13 30.56 -3.49
N MET A 82 -6.20 31.16 -2.30
CA MET A 82 -6.48 30.44 -1.04
C MET A 82 -7.85 29.75 -1.08
N TYR A 83 -8.89 30.43 -1.59
CA TYR A 83 -10.22 29.87 -1.72
C TYR A 83 -10.23 28.64 -2.65
N LEU A 84 -9.67 28.79 -3.85
CA LEU A 84 -9.62 27.73 -4.83
C LEU A 84 -8.75 26.55 -4.39
N ASN A 85 -7.69 26.79 -3.63
CA ASN A 85 -6.84 25.72 -3.08
C ASN A 85 -7.48 24.99 -1.90
N LYS A 86 -8.45 25.61 -1.21
CA LYS A 86 -9.11 25.01 -0.05
C LYS A 86 -10.46 24.38 -0.37
N ALA A 87 -11.07 24.75 -1.49
CA ALA A 87 -12.37 24.25 -1.90
C ALA A 87 -12.36 22.73 -2.14
N ASP A 88 -13.38 22.03 -1.64
CA ASP A 88 -13.59 20.60 -1.88
C ASP A 88 -14.47 20.40 -3.12
N PHE A 89 -13.99 19.63 -4.09
CA PHE A 89 -14.69 19.27 -5.32
C PHE A 89 -15.19 17.82 -5.31
N VAL A 90 -15.27 17.20 -4.15
CA VAL A 90 -15.61 15.76 -3.93
C VAL A 90 -14.65 14.80 -4.67
N ASN A 91 -14.89 13.50 -4.56
CA ASN A 91 -14.07 12.46 -5.21
C ASN A 91 -12.57 12.64 -4.92
N THR A 92 -12.20 12.95 -3.67
CA THR A 92 -10.81 13.21 -3.19
C THR A 92 -10.13 14.45 -3.80
N ALA A 93 -10.86 15.24 -4.58
CA ALA A 93 -10.34 16.43 -5.24
C ALA A 93 -10.45 17.68 -4.34
N VAL A 94 -9.50 17.89 -3.44
CA VAL A 94 -9.37 19.12 -2.63
C VAL A 94 -8.44 20.10 -3.32
N GLY A 95 -8.95 21.29 -3.61
CA GLY A 95 -8.25 22.33 -4.36
C GLY A 95 -8.41 22.22 -5.87
N ILE A 96 -8.31 23.37 -6.55
CA ILE A 96 -8.55 23.49 -8.01
C ILE A 96 -7.56 22.67 -8.83
N ARG A 97 -6.30 22.54 -8.37
CA ARG A 97 -5.29 21.74 -9.08
C ARG A 97 -5.64 20.26 -9.07
N SER A 98 -6.01 19.75 -7.90
CA SER A 98 -6.46 18.36 -7.77
C SER A 98 -7.75 18.13 -8.57
N ALA A 99 -8.72 19.05 -8.52
CA ALA A 99 -9.94 18.95 -9.31
C ALA A 99 -9.69 18.94 -10.81
N ALA A 100 -8.81 19.80 -11.32
CA ALA A 100 -8.45 19.84 -12.73
C ALA A 100 -7.81 18.52 -13.20
N LYS A 101 -6.93 17.95 -12.37
CA LYS A 101 -6.31 16.64 -12.65
C LYS A 101 -7.31 15.49 -12.58
N VAL A 102 -8.09 15.42 -11.50
CA VAL A 102 -9.05 14.34 -11.25
C VAL A 102 -10.13 14.28 -12.33
N TYR A 103 -10.68 15.43 -12.74
CA TYR A 103 -11.80 15.44 -13.69
C TYR A 103 -11.38 15.54 -15.15
N PHE A 104 -10.23 16.16 -15.44
CA PHE A 104 -9.81 16.46 -16.81
C PHE A 104 -8.38 16.02 -17.17
N GLY A 105 -7.57 15.56 -16.20
CA GLY A 105 -6.17 15.19 -16.44
C GLY A 105 -5.28 16.39 -16.78
N LYS A 106 -5.66 17.63 -16.41
CA LYS A 106 -5.03 18.89 -16.82
C LYS A 106 -4.51 19.68 -15.62
N GLU A 107 -3.54 20.58 -15.87
CA GLU A 107 -3.23 21.66 -14.92
C GLU A 107 -4.30 22.76 -15.01
N PRO A 108 -4.55 23.54 -13.94
CA PRO A 108 -5.59 24.59 -13.93
C PRO A 108 -5.49 25.60 -15.06
N ARG A 109 -4.28 25.95 -15.50
CA ARG A 109 -4.03 26.88 -16.62
C ARG A 109 -4.44 26.34 -17.99
N ASP A 110 -4.55 25.01 -18.12
CA ASP A 110 -4.84 24.32 -19.36
C ASP A 110 -6.34 23.95 -19.50
N LEU A 111 -7.14 24.33 -18.48
CA LEU A 111 -8.58 24.14 -18.51
C LEU A 111 -9.22 25.02 -19.58
N SER A 112 -10.14 24.47 -20.36
CA SER A 112 -11.00 25.26 -21.22
C SER A 112 -12.04 26.05 -20.40
N ILE A 113 -12.68 27.03 -21.03
CA ILE A 113 -13.68 27.89 -20.35
C ILE A 113 -14.83 27.05 -19.79
N GLU A 114 -15.34 26.11 -20.57
CA GLU A 114 -16.44 25.22 -20.16
C GLU A 114 -16.04 24.25 -19.04
N GLU A 115 -14.79 23.80 -19.01
CA GLU A 115 -14.25 22.95 -17.93
C GLU A 115 -14.11 23.75 -16.63
N GLY A 116 -13.54 24.96 -16.73
CA GLY A 116 -13.45 25.88 -15.58
C GLY A 116 -14.84 26.30 -15.06
N ALA A 117 -15.79 26.57 -15.96
CA ALA A 117 -17.18 26.87 -15.59
C ALA A 117 -17.87 25.68 -14.90
N MET A 118 -17.55 24.44 -15.29
CA MET A 118 -18.05 23.24 -14.63
C MET A 118 -17.54 23.17 -13.19
N LEU A 119 -16.24 23.31 -12.97
CA LEU A 119 -15.64 23.26 -11.62
C LEU A 119 -16.21 24.37 -10.73
N VAL A 120 -16.31 25.59 -11.22
CA VAL A 120 -16.95 26.71 -10.50
C VAL A 120 -18.41 26.38 -10.16
N GLY A 121 -19.14 25.76 -11.09
CA GLY A 121 -20.50 25.32 -10.87
C GLY A 121 -20.66 24.33 -9.71
N MET A 122 -19.68 23.46 -9.50
CA MET A 122 -19.65 22.48 -8.40
C MET A 122 -19.54 23.14 -7.03
N LEU A 123 -18.87 24.29 -6.90
CA LEU A 123 -18.63 24.96 -5.60
C LEU A 123 -19.91 25.32 -4.86
N LYS A 124 -21.04 25.51 -5.55
CA LYS A 124 -22.34 25.78 -4.92
C LYS A 124 -22.80 24.63 -4.00
N ASN A 125 -22.61 23.40 -4.43
CA ASN A 125 -22.89 22.18 -3.68
C ASN A 125 -22.21 21.00 -4.40
N PRO A 126 -20.96 20.66 -4.04
CA PRO A 126 -20.17 19.65 -4.74
C PRO A 126 -20.83 18.27 -4.81
N SER A 127 -21.54 17.87 -3.73
CA SER A 127 -22.26 16.58 -3.70
C SER A 127 -23.48 16.56 -4.65
N LEU A 128 -24.19 17.69 -4.78
CA LEU A 128 -25.35 17.81 -5.67
C LEU A 128 -24.91 17.90 -7.14
N PHE A 129 -23.82 18.62 -7.41
CA PHE A 129 -23.27 18.85 -8.74
C PHE A 129 -22.05 17.94 -9.01
N ASN A 130 -22.12 16.69 -8.58
CA ASN A 130 -21.09 15.67 -8.87
C ASN A 130 -21.23 15.18 -10.32
N PRO A 131 -20.23 15.41 -11.20
CA PRO A 131 -20.34 15.08 -12.63
C PRO A 131 -20.36 13.57 -12.92
N ILE A 132 -19.85 12.74 -12.01
CA ILE A 132 -19.89 11.28 -12.15
C ILE A 132 -21.29 10.73 -11.89
N ARG A 133 -22.03 11.34 -10.97
CA ARG A 133 -23.35 10.84 -10.56
C ARG A 133 -24.51 11.54 -11.24
N ARG A 134 -24.36 12.81 -11.67
CA ARG A 134 -25.48 13.69 -12.09
C ARG A 134 -25.08 14.63 -13.21
N ILE A 135 -24.54 14.10 -14.31
CA ILE A 135 -23.94 14.85 -15.41
C ILE A 135 -24.89 15.94 -15.98
N GLU A 136 -26.19 15.65 -16.14
CA GLU A 136 -27.16 16.61 -16.65
C GLU A 136 -27.36 17.80 -15.70
N LYS A 137 -27.41 17.56 -14.38
CA LYS A 137 -27.49 18.66 -13.42
C LYS A 137 -26.25 19.52 -13.43
N VAL A 138 -25.08 18.91 -13.63
CA VAL A 138 -23.79 19.61 -13.73
C VAL A 138 -23.74 20.43 -15.03
N LYS A 139 -24.20 19.89 -16.16
CA LYS A 139 -24.31 20.61 -17.43
C LYS A 139 -25.19 21.85 -17.29
N ASN A 140 -26.36 21.72 -16.69
CA ASN A 140 -27.25 22.85 -16.45
C ASN A 140 -26.60 23.89 -15.52
N ARG A 141 -25.89 23.47 -14.46
CA ARG A 141 -25.19 24.38 -13.54
C ARG A 141 -24.01 25.07 -14.22
N ARG A 142 -23.22 24.37 -15.06
CA ARG A 142 -22.18 24.95 -15.91
C ARG A 142 -22.74 26.07 -16.78
N ASN A 143 -23.88 25.82 -17.43
CA ASN A 143 -24.52 26.80 -18.29
C ASN A 143 -24.99 28.05 -17.52
N VAL A 144 -25.44 27.88 -16.28
CA VAL A 144 -25.71 29.05 -15.38
C VAL A 144 -24.43 29.86 -15.15
N VAL A 145 -23.28 29.19 -14.91
CA VAL A 145 -21.99 29.90 -14.73
C VAL A 145 -21.61 30.67 -16.00
N LEU A 146 -21.73 30.05 -17.17
CA LEU A 146 -21.48 30.71 -18.46
C LEU A 146 -22.39 31.93 -18.67
N GLY A 147 -23.68 31.83 -18.32
CA GLY A 147 -24.60 32.97 -18.36
C GLY A 147 -24.21 34.10 -17.38
N GLN A 148 -23.71 33.80 -16.20
CA GLN A 148 -23.18 34.82 -15.29
C GLN A 148 -21.90 35.48 -15.83
N MET A 149 -21.06 34.73 -16.55
CA MET A 149 -19.86 35.30 -17.19
C MET A 149 -20.27 36.31 -18.29
N VAL A 150 -21.29 36.04 -19.08
CA VAL A 150 -21.82 36.97 -20.08
C VAL A 150 -22.40 38.21 -19.42
N LYS A 151 -23.26 38.01 -18.39
CA LYS A 151 -23.88 39.12 -17.64
C LYS A 151 -22.85 40.11 -17.09
N ASN A 152 -21.67 39.60 -16.68
CA ASN A 152 -20.60 40.40 -16.10
C ASN A 152 -19.50 40.79 -17.10
N GLY A 153 -19.71 40.60 -18.39
CA GLY A 153 -18.79 41.04 -19.46
C GLY A 153 -17.51 40.20 -19.58
N PHE A 154 -17.45 39.01 -19.00
CA PHE A 154 -16.28 38.10 -19.09
C PHE A 154 -16.37 37.15 -20.28
N LEU A 155 -17.53 37.07 -20.98
CA LEU A 155 -17.77 36.19 -22.11
C LEU A 155 -18.76 36.81 -23.04
N GLU A 156 -18.57 36.67 -24.36
CA GLU A 156 -19.51 37.09 -25.41
C GLU A 156 -20.69 36.10 -25.52
N GLU A 157 -21.89 36.57 -25.83
CA GLU A 157 -23.09 35.74 -25.95
C GLU A 157 -22.96 34.65 -27.04
N SER A 158 -22.31 34.96 -28.15
CA SER A 158 -22.02 34.00 -29.23
C SER A 158 -21.12 32.86 -28.77
N ALA A 159 -20.10 33.16 -27.97
CA ALA A 159 -19.21 32.17 -27.38
C ALA A 159 -19.94 31.29 -26.34
N LYS A 160 -20.82 31.88 -25.53
CA LYS A 160 -21.65 31.14 -24.58
C LYS A 160 -22.49 30.08 -25.27
N GLN A 161 -23.22 30.46 -26.35
CA GLN A 161 -24.06 29.52 -27.08
C GLN A 161 -23.28 28.34 -27.65
N ALA A 162 -22.06 28.57 -28.13
CA ALA A 162 -21.17 27.50 -28.60
C ALA A 162 -20.74 26.59 -27.47
N LEU A 163 -20.39 27.14 -26.28
CA LEU A 163 -19.92 26.39 -25.12
C LEU A 163 -21.04 25.62 -24.40
N GLU A 164 -22.26 26.15 -24.35
CA GLU A 164 -23.41 25.47 -23.74
C GLU A 164 -23.78 24.15 -24.44
N ASN A 165 -23.57 24.10 -25.76
CA ASN A 165 -23.83 22.91 -26.56
C ASN A 165 -22.76 21.83 -26.46
N LYS A 166 -21.55 22.17 -25.99
CA LYS A 166 -20.47 21.18 -25.81
C LYS A 166 -20.84 20.14 -24.76
N PRO A 167 -20.63 18.85 -25.02
CA PRO A 167 -20.77 17.83 -23.99
C PRO A 167 -19.71 18.02 -22.88
N ILE A 168 -20.01 17.53 -21.68
CA ILE A 168 -19.00 17.40 -20.63
C ILE A 168 -18.23 16.11 -20.93
N VAL A 169 -16.97 16.23 -21.29
CA VAL A 169 -16.05 15.10 -21.50
C VAL A 169 -15.13 15.04 -20.29
N LEU A 170 -15.20 13.95 -19.54
CA LEU A 170 -14.40 13.74 -18.35
C LEU A 170 -13.26 12.76 -18.66
N HIS A 171 -12.07 13.10 -18.23
CA HIS A 171 -10.93 12.18 -18.08
C HIS A 171 -10.77 11.90 -16.58
N PHE A 172 -11.73 11.15 -16.03
CA PHE A 172 -11.87 10.97 -14.59
C PHE A 172 -10.85 9.98 -14.05
N HIS A 173 -9.86 10.50 -13.34
CA HIS A 173 -8.84 9.74 -12.63
C HIS A 173 -8.75 10.24 -11.18
N PRO A 174 -9.60 9.76 -10.27
CA PRO A 174 -9.52 10.15 -8.86
C PRO A 174 -8.19 9.64 -8.29
N GLU A 175 -7.47 10.50 -7.62
CA GLU A 175 -6.32 10.08 -6.83
C GLU A 175 -6.84 9.26 -5.64
N SER A 176 -6.80 7.96 -5.77
CA SER A 176 -7.18 7.03 -4.71
C SER A 176 -5.94 6.43 -4.06
N HIS A 177 -5.99 6.21 -2.75
CA HIS A 177 -4.93 5.48 -2.04
C HIS A 177 -4.81 4.02 -2.50
N ILE A 178 -5.83 3.49 -3.20
CA ILE A 178 -5.85 2.13 -3.72
C ILE A 178 -5.33 2.01 -5.15
N ASP A 179 -5.06 3.13 -5.84
CA ASP A 179 -4.59 3.16 -7.23
C ASP A 179 -3.17 3.76 -7.33
N GLY A 180 -2.47 3.45 -8.40
CA GLY A 180 -1.11 3.94 -8.70
C GLY A 180 -0.02 3.02 -8.14
N ILE A 181 1.22 3.50 -8.23
CA ILE A 181 2.43 2.74 -7.87
C ILE A 181 2.61 2.63 -6.35
N GLY A 182 3.10 1.50 -5.86
CA GLY A 182 3.50 1.29 -4.47
C GLY A 182 2.33 1.34 -3.49
N THR A 183 1.14 0.86 -3.84
CA THR A 183 -0.07 0.95 -3.00
C THR A 183 0.12 0.32 -1.62
N TYR A 184 0.70 -0.87 -1.54
CA TYR A 184 1.02 -1.54 -0.26
C TYR A 184 2.05 -0.74 0.55
N PHE A 185 3.10 -0.27 -0.10
CA PHE A 185 4.11 0.57 0.53
C PHE A 185 3.52 1.87 1.10
N ARG A 186 2.61 2.52 0.37
CA ARG A 186 1.94 3.74 0.85
C ARG A 186 1.10 3.49 2.10
N GLU A 187 0.46 2.33 2.22
CA GLU A 187 -0.27 1.96 3.44
C GLU A 187 0.68 1.65 4.60
N TYR A 188 1.77 0.94 4.34
CA TYR A 188 2.83 0.73 5.32
C TYR A 188 3.40 2.06 5.84
N LEU A 189 3.70 2.98 4.93
CA LEU A 189 4.13 4.35 5.24
C LEU A 189 3.07 5.12 6.05
N ARG A 190 1.80 4.99 5.69
CA ARG A 190 0.69 5.65 6.41
C ARG A 190 0.62 5.18 7.86
N ASP A 191 0.77 3.90 8.11
CA ASP A 191 0.73 3.35 9.46
C ASP A 191 1.95 3.77 10.29
N PHE A 192 3.12 3.84 9.69
CA PHE A 192 4.29 4.47 10.30
C PHE A 192 3.99 5.92 10.68
N MET A 193 3.49 6.73 9.74
CA MET A 193 3.19 8.14 9.96
C MET A 193 2.15 8.36 11.06
N LYS A 194 1.13 7.52 11.19
CA LYS A 194 0.16 7.58 12.29
C LYS A 194 0.81 7.37 13.66
N ASN A 195 1.83 6.54 13.74
CA ASN A 195 2.58 6.33 14.98
C ASN A 195 3.58 7.47 15.22
N TRP A 196 4.28 7.91 14.18
CA TRP A 196 5.22 9.02 14.24
C TRP A 196 4.57 10.31 14.76
N VAL A 197 3.36 10.67 14.33
CA VAL A 197 2.65 11.87 14.81
C VAL A 197 2.24 11.79 16.28
N LYS A 198 2.09 10.59 16.86
CA LYS A 198 1.82 10.43 18.29
C LYS A 198 3.04 10.79 19.15
N GLU A 199 4.23 10.47 18.63
CA GLU A 199 5.51 10.63 19.32
C GLU A 199 6.14 11.99 19.06
N ASN A 200 5.77 12.66 17.97
CA ASN A 200 6.34 13.93 17.53
C ASN A 200 5.29 15.03 17.52
N LYS A 201 5.64 16.19 18.11
CA LYS A 201 4.76 17.34 18.20
C LYS A 201 5.33 18.52 17.43
N LYS A 202 4.47 19.43 17.00
CA LYS A 202 4.88 20.71 16.43
C LYS A 202 5.58 21.58 17.49
N PRO A 203 6.35 22.59 17.09
CA PRO A 203 6.98 23.52 18.02
C PRO A 203 6.01 24.22 18.98
N ASP A 204 4.74 24.39 18.59
CA ASP A 204 3.67 24.95 19.41
C ASP A 204 3.00 23.94 20.36
N GLY A 205 3.47 22.69 20.37
CA GLY A 205 2.95 21.58 21.20
C GLY A 205 1.72 20.88 20.62
N SER A 206 1.18 21.31 19.48
CA SER A 206 0.06 20.63 18.81
C SER A 206 0.52 19.40 18.02
N ASP A 207 -0.44 18.53 17.68
CA ASP A 207 -0.18 17.34 16.87
C ASP A 207 0.01 17.69 15.40
N TYR A 208 0.89 16.96 14.71
CA TYR A 208 0.93 16.96 13.26
C TYR A 208 -0.32 16.28 12.69
N ASP A 209 -0.86 16.82 11.59
CA ASP A 209 -1.92 16.20 10.81
C ASP A 209 -1.34 15.79 9.44
N ILE A 210 -1.18 14.47 9.23
CA ILE A 210 -0.57 13.93 8.01
C ILE A 210 -1.31 14.29 6.72
N TYR A 211 -2.57 14.74 6.83
CA TYR A 211 -3.41 15.09 5.67
C TYR A 211 -3.56 16.60 5.44
N LYS A 212 -3.24 17.44 6.45
CA LYS A 212 -3.50 18.88 6.38
C LYS A 212 -2.25 19.76 6.47
N ASP A 213 -1.18 19.27 7.11
CA ASP A 213 0.00 20.09 7.37
C ASP A 213 0.94 20.22 6.17
N GLY A 214 0.66 19.50 5.06
CA GLY A 214 1.47 19.57 3.84
C GLY A 214 2.87 18.97 4.00
N LEU A 215 2.99 17.93 4.82
CA LEU A 215 4.25 17.23 5.03
C LEU A 215 4.77 16.63 3.72
N LYS A 216 6.06 16.76 3.49
CA LYS A 216 6.77 16.11 2.37
C LYS A 216 7.59 14.95 2.92
N ILE A 217 7.24 13.74 2.57
CA ILE A 217 7.90 12.53 3.02
C ILE A 217 8.78 12.00 1.90
N HIS A 218 10.09 12.05 2.12
CA HIS A 218 11.08 11.54 1.18
C HIS A 218 11.35 10.08 1.50
N THR A 219 11.05 9.21 0.55
CA THR A 219 11.20 7.75 0.71
C THR A 219 12.41 7.23 -0.03
N THR A 220 12.83 6.01 0.30
CA THR A 220 13.96 5.31 -0.35
C THR A 220 13.56 4.56 -1.61
N ILE A 221 12.25 4.44 -1.89
CA ILE A 221 11.72 3.72 -3.05
C ILE A 221 12.23 4.32 -4.37
N ASP A 222 12.77 3.48 -5.23
CA ASP A 222 13.03 3.82 -6.64
C ASP A 222 11.78 3.49 -7.46
N SER A 223 11.16 4.52 -8.05
CA SER A 223 9.89 4.36 -8.76
C SER A 223 9.97 3.43 -9.97
N ARG A 224 11.14 3.32 -10.62
CA ARG A 224 11.35 2.40 -11.77
C ARG A 224 11.49 0.97 -11.29
N MET A 225 12.26 0.75 -10.22
CA MET A 225 12.38 -0.58 -9.61
C MET A 225 11.03 -1.06 -9.06
N GLN A 226 10.26 -0.16 -8.43
CA GLN A 226 8.91 -0.46 -7.95
C GLN A 226 7.99 -0.89 -9.09
N LEU A 227 7.98 -0.13 -10.20
CA LEU A 227 7.16 -0.47 -11.37
C LEU A 227 7.55 -1.84 -11.96
N TYR A 228 8.85 -2.09 -12.17
CA TYR A 228 9.32 -3.37 -12.68
C TYR A 228 8.99 -4.53 -11.75
N ALA A 229 9.04 -4.31 -10.43
CA ALA A 229 8.68 -5.33 -9.45
C ALA A 229 7.17 -5.66 -9.50
N GLU A 230 6.30 -4.64 -9.61
CA GLU A 230 4.85 -4.83 -9.75
C GLU A 230 4.50 -5.56 -11.06
N GLU A 231 5.10 -5.16 -12.17
CA GLU A 231 4.93 -5.84 -13.47
C GLU A 231 5.40 -7.29 -13.42
N ALA A 232 6.61 -7.55 -12.89
CA ALA A 232 7.16 -8.90 -12.80
C ALA A 232 6.31 -9.82 -11.92
N VAL A 233 5.81 -9.34 -10.76
CA VAL A 233 4.91 -10.10 -9.89
C VAL A 233 3.60 -10.40 -10.62
N THR A 234 3.02 -9.41 -11.31
CA THR A 234 1.77 -9.58 -12.03
C THR A 234 1.90 -10.60 -13.16
N ASP A 235 2.89 -10.45 -14.01
CA ASP A 235 3.11 -11.32 -15.18
C ASP A 235 3.41 -12.76 -14.75
N HIS A 236 4.26 -12.93 -13.76
CA HIS A 236 4.62 -14.26 -13.28
C HIS A 236 3.43 -14.97 -12.62
N LEU A 237 2.71 -14.28 -11.73
CA LEU A 237 1.59 -14.88 -11.02
C LEU A 237 0.39 -15.13 -11.93
N GLN A 238 0.17 -14.30 -12.95
CA GLN A 238 -0.85 -14.58 -13.96
C GLN A 238 -0.59 -15.91 -14.69
N ASN A 239 0.66 -16.16 -15.10
CA ASN A 239 1.04 -17.39 -15.76
C ASN A 239 0.94 -18.60 -14.82
N LEU A 240 1.42 -18.46 -13.59
CA LEU A 240 1.35 -19.52 -12.58
C LEU A 240 -0.09 -19.83 -12.17
N GLN A 241 -0.97 -18.83 -12.15
CA GLN A 241 -2.41 -19.01 -11.90
C GLN A 241 -3.05 -19.88 -12.97
N LEU A 242 -2.70 -19.69 -14.25
CA LEU A 242 -3.22 -20.55 -15.34
C LEU A 242 -2.82 -22.02 -15.16
N GLU A 243 -1.58 -22.26 -14.71
CA GLU A 243 -1.11 -23.61 -14.40
C GLU A 243 -1.90 -24.22 -13.23
N LEU A 244 -2.08 -23.46 -12.13
CA LEU A 244 -2.85 -23.89 -10.97
C LEU A 244 -4.31 -24.19 -11.33
N ASP A 245 -4.95 -23.30 -12.07
CA ASP A 245 -6.34 -23.48 -12.53
C ASP A 245 -6.48 -24.73 -13.40
N SER A 246 -5.49 -25.01 -14.25
CA SER A 246 -5.44 -26.22 -15.07
C SER A 246 -5.32 -27.49 -14.21
N GLN A 247 -4.48 -27.47 -13.18
CA GLN A 247 -4.31 -28.61 -12.25
C GLN A 247 -5.58 -28.87 -11.42
N HIS A 248 -6.33 -27.82 -11.09
CA HIS A 248 -7.53 -27.89 -10.28
C HIS A 248 -8.83 -28.01 -11.07
N LYS A 249 -8.77 -28.06 -12.41
CA LYS A 249 -9.94 -28.03 -13.30
C LYS A 249 -11.01 -29.07 -12.97
N ASP A 250 -10.59 -30.26 -12.57
CA ASP A 250 -11.50 -31.38 -12.27
C ASP A 250 -11.84 -31.48 -10.77
N SER A 251 -11.30 -30.59 -9.93
CA SER A 251 -11.55 -30.57 -8.50
C SER A 251 -12.85 -29.85 -8.18
N LYS A 252 -13.87 -30.62 -7.72
CA LYS A 252 -15.16 -30.04 -7.28
C LYS A 252 -15.04 -29.13 -6.07
N ASN A 253 -13.95 -29.20 -5.31
CA ASN A 253 -13.74 -28.42 -4.09
C ASN A 253 -12.68 -27.33 -4.24
N ALA A 254 -12.21 -27.03 -5.46
CA ALA A 254 -11.26 -25.94 -5.67
C ALA A 254 -11.80 -24.62 -5.09
N PRO A 255 -10.94 -23.77 -4.52
CA PRO A 255 -9.49 -23.93 -4.35
C PRO A 255 -9.07 -24.80 -3.14
N PHE A 256 -10.00 -25.31 -2.37
CA PHE A 256 -9.79 -26.07 -1.14
C PHE A 256 -9.49 -27.56 -1.44
N VAL A 257 -8.35 -27.80 -2.09
CA VAL A 257 -7.88 -29.14 -2.42
C VAL A 257 -7.17 -29.74 -1.21
N ASN A 258 -7.40 -31.01 -0.92
CA ASN A 258 -6.78 -31.76 0.19
C ASN A 258 -7.19 -31.36 1.63
N ILE A 259 -8.29 -30.63 1.79
CA ILE A 259 -8.90 -30.40 3.11
C ILE A 259 -10.31 -30.95 3.16
N SER A 260 -10.78 -31.30 4.35
CA SER A 260 -12.12 -31.86 4.54
C SER A 260 -13.22 -30.83 4.26
N LYS A 261 -14.43 -31.32 3.99
CA LYS A 261 -15.60 -30.43 3.84
C LYS A 261 -15.85 -29.61 5.10
N GLU A 262 -15.70 -30.22 6.27
CA GLU A 262 -15.90 -29.55 7.56
C GLU A 262 -14.91 -28.39 7.77
N GLU A 263 -13.66 -28.60 7.40
CA GLU A 263 -12.63 -27.54 7.46
C GLU A 263 -12.91 -26.44 6.44
N THR A 264 -13.33 -26.81 5.21
CA THR A 264 -13.76 -25.85 4.19
C THR A 264 -14.91 -24.97 4.70
N ASP A 265 -15.94 -25.57 5.30
CA ASP A 265 -17.11 -24.87 5.83
C ASP A 265 -16.70 -23.93 6.98
N LYS A 266 -15.78 -24.35 7.87
CA LYS A 266 -15.21 -23.49 8.93
C LYS A 266 -14.44 -22.29 8.35
N LEU A 267 -13.62 -22.50 7.31
CA LEU A 267 -12.89 -21.43 6.64
C LEU A 267 -13.82 -20.42 5.97
N LEU A 268 -14.87 -20.89 5.27
CA LEU A 268 -15.86 -20.04 4.65
C LEU A 268 -16.63 -19.23 5.68
N LEU A 269 -17.10 -19.87 6.76
CA LEU A 269 -17.82 -19.18 7.84
C LEU A 269 -16.94 -18.10 8.51
N ARG A 270 -15.65 -18.39 8.73
CA ARG A 270 -14.71 -17.39 9.24
C ARG A 270 -14.57 -16.19 8.29
N ALA A 271 -14.45 -16.47 6.98
CA ALA A 271 -14.36 -15.40 5.98
C ALA A 271 -15.68 -14.60 5.86
N MET A 272 -16.83 -15.24 5.94
CA MET A 272 -18.15 -14.56 6.00
C MET A 272 -18.21 -13.61 7.20
N LYS A 273 -17.85 -14.07 8.40
CA LYS A 273 -17.85 -13.27 9.64
C LYS A 273 -16.87 -12.08 9.59
N ALA A 274 -15.78 -12.19 8.87
CA ALA A 274 -14.81 -11.12 8.68
C ALA A 274 -15.22 -10.11 7.60
N SER A 275 -16.29 -10.36 6.83
CA SER A 275 -16.69 -9.51 5.70
C SER A 275 -17.47 -8.27 6.16
N GLU A 276 -17.36 -7.19 5.37
CA GLU A 276 -18.16 -5.98 5.53
C GLU A 276 -19.68 -6.26 5.47
N ARG A 277 -20.10 -7.18 4.59
CA ARG A 277 -21.48 -7.62 4.49
C ARG A 277 -22.01 -8.15 5.83
N TRP A 278 -21.22 -8.99 6.51
CA TRP A 278 -21.60 -9.51 7.83
C TRP A 278 -21.74 -8.38 8.84
N ARG A 279 -20.78 -7.47 8.90
CA ARG A 279 -20.80 -6.33 9.81
C ARG A 279 -22.06 -5.46 9.63
N VAL A 280 -22.34 -5.08 8.37
CA VAL A 280 -23.52 -4.23 8.04
C VAL A 280 -24.84 -4.92 8.40
N LEU A 281 -24.96 -6.22 8.12
CA LEU A 281 -26.21 -6.95 8.45
C LEU A 281 -26.37 -7.16 9.98
N LYS A 282 -25.26 -7.29 10.70
CA LYS A 282 -25.28 -7.32 12.18
C LYS A 282 -25.69 -5.97 12.78
N GLU A 283 -25.26 -4.86 12.21
CA GLU A 283 -25.70 -3.51 12.61
C GLU A 283 -27.21 -3.28 12.36
N GLN A 284 -27.84 -4.11 11.52
CA GLN A 284 -29.30 -4.14 11.26
C GLN A 284 -30.04 -5.16 12.13
N ASP A 285 -29.40 -5.68 13.19
CA ASP A 285 -29.95 -6.68 14.14
C ASP A 285 -30.38 -8.01 13.48
N MET A 286 -29.81 -8.36 12.32
CA MET A 286 -30.12 -9.62 11.65
C MET A 286 -29.51 -10.82 12.39
N SER A 287 -30.23 -11.96 12.45
CA SER A 287 -29.73 -13.20 13.06
C SER A 287 -28.55 -13.79 12.28
N ASP A 288 -27.65 -14.53 12.97
CA ASP A 288 -26.52 -15.20 12.29
C ASP A 288 -27.00 -16.16 11.19
N GLU A 289 -28.11 -16.87 11.44
CA GLU A 289 -28.69 -17.81 10.49
C GLU A 289 -29.18 -17.12 9.21
N ASP A 290 -29.85 -15.97 9.34
CA ASP A 290 -30.36 -15.23 8.19
C ASP A 290 -29.23 -14.50 7.44
N ILE A 291 -28.19 -14.07 8.17
CA ILE A 291 -26.97 -13.56 7.54
C ILE A 291 -26.31 -14.64 6.69
N ILE A 292 -26.11 -15.87 7.22
CA ILE A 292 -25.53 -16.98 6.47
C ILE A 292 -26.38 -17.28 5.23
N LYS A 293 -27.69 -17.38 5.34
CA LYS A 293 -28.60 -17.60 4.19
C LYS A 293 -28.44 -16.50 3.12
N SER A 294 -28.18 -15.25 3.54
CA SER A 294 -27.97 -14.12 2.62
C SER A 294 -26.72 -14.28 1.75
N PHE A 295 -25.72 -15.07 2.20
CA PHE A 295 -24.51 -15.33 1.43
C PHE A 295 -24.72 -16.29 0.25
N ASP A 296 -25.86 -17.00 0.21
CA ASP A 296 -26.21 -17.91 -0.89
C ASP A 296 -27.15 -17.23 -1.92
N VAL A 297 -27.47 -15.96 -1.73
CA VAL A 297 -28.28 -15.17 -2.67
C VAL A 297 -27.40 -14.51 -3.72
N LYS A 298 -27.64 -14.79 -5.01
CA LYS A 298 -26.88 -14.17 -6.11
C LYS A 298 -27.02 -12.65 -6.08
N THR A 299 -25.90 -11.98 -6.13
CA THR A 299 -25.79 -10.51 -6.06
C THR A 299 -24.91 -10.02 -7.22
N LYS A 300 -25.27 -8.89 -7.82
CA LYS A 300 -24.39 -8.21 -8.78
C LYS A 300 -23.16 -7.67 -8.05
N MET A 301 -21.98 -8.00 -8.54
CA MET A 301 -20.72 -7.51 -7.99
C MET A 301 -19.65 -7.39 -9.08
N THR A 302 -18.72 -6.50 -8.87
CA THR A 302 -17.52 -6.36 -9.69
C THR A 302 -16.41 -7.16 -9.04
N VAL A 303 -15.75 -8.04 -9.79
CA VAL A 303 -14.67 -8.89 -9.29
C VAL A 303 -13.38 -8.63 -10.05
N PHE A 304 -12.26 -8.85 -9.36
CA PHE A 304 -10.92 -8.83 -9.96
C PHE A 304 -10.77 -9.96 -10.98
N THR A 305 -10.16 -9.65 -12.11
CA THR A 305 -9.56 -10.64 -13.01
C THR A 305 -8.20 -10.13 -13.48
N TRP A 306 -7.33 -11.02 -13.93
CA TRP A 306 -6.03 -10.63 -14.52
C TRP A 306 -6.13 -9.72 -15.75
N LYS A 307 -7.34 -9.59 -16.33
CA LYS A 307 -7.64 -8.72 -17.49
C LYS A 307 -8.36 -7.44 -17.09
N GLY A 308 -8.46 -7.16 -15.79
CA GLY A 308 -9.19 -6.02 -15.23
C GLY A 308 -10.48 -6.41 -14.53
N ASP A 309 -11.23 -5.42 -14.11
CA ASP A 309 -12.48 -5.58 -13.38
C ASP A 309 -13.58 -6.22 -14.25
N LYS A 310 -14.35 -7.15 -13.68
CA LYS A 310 -15.45 -7.82 -14.36
C LYS A 310 -16.73 -7.78 -13.53
N ASP A 311 -17.80 -7.25 -14.12
CA ASP A 311 -19.13 -7.34 -13.54
C ASP A 311 -19.71 -8.75 -13.71
N THR A 312 -20.24 -9.29 -12.64
CA THR A 312 -20.77 -10.65 -12.60
C THR A 312 -21.93 -10.79 -11.63
N LEU A 313 -22.69 -11.88 -11.77
CA LEU A 313 -23.76 -12.26 -10.87
C LEU A 313 -23.38 -13.58 -10.18
N MET A 314 -22.96 -13.52 -8.92
CA MET A 314 -22.60 -14.70 -8.13
C MET A 314 -23.06 -14.57 -6.68
N THR A 315 -23.03 -15.67 -5.93
CA THR A 315 -23.30 -15.61 -4.50
C THR A 315 -22.10 -15.02 -3.74
N PRO A 316 -22.29 -14.34 -2.61
CA PRO A 316 -21.18 -13.92 -1.75
C PRO A 316 -20.29 -15.10 -1.31
N THR A 317 -20.87 -16.29 -1.08
CA THR A 317 -20.10 -17.52 -0.80
C THR A 317 -19.18 -17.89 -1.96
N ASP A 318 -19.68 -17.85 -3.20
CA ASP A 318 -18.87 -18.13 -4.38
C ASP A 318 -17.78 -17.07 -4.57
N SER A 319 -18.06 -15.81 -4.25
CA SER A 319 -17.04 -14.75 -4.33
C SER A 319 -15.90 -14.98 -3.33
N ILE A 320 -16.19 -15.46 -2.11
CA ILE A 320 -15.15 -15.83 -1.15
C ILE A 320 -14.29 -16.97 -1.70
N ARG A 321 -14.90 -18.02 -2.27
CA ARG A 321 -14.16 -19.11 -2.93
C ARG A 321 -13.29 -18.60 -4.07
N TYR A 322 -13.84 -17.73 -4.92
CA TYR A 322 -13.16 -17.12 -6.03
C TYR A 322 -11.90 -16.38 -5.59
N TYR A 323 -12.02 -15.47 -4.58
CA TYR A 323 -10.87 -14.73 -4.07
C TYR A 323 -9.84 -15.59 -3.33
N LYS A 324 -10.26 -16.68 -2.70
CA LYS A 324 -9.34 -17.65 -2.08
C LYS A 324 -8.55 -18.49 -3.11
N GLY A 325 -8.98 -18.50 -4.36
CA GLY A 325 -8.29 -19.22 -5.46
C GLY A 325 -7.10 -18.45 -6.03
N PHE A 326 -6.92 -17.16 -5.75
CA PHE A 326 -5.82 -16.38 -6.31
C PHE A 326 -4.51 -16.62 -5.56
N LEU A 327 -3.46 -16.89 -6.33
CA LEU A 327 -2.10 -16.90 -5.83
C LEU A 327 -1.71 -15.50 -5.33
N GLN A 328 -0.99 -15.47 -4.21
CA GLN A 328 -0.47 -14.24 -3.61
C GLN A 328 1.04 -14.32 -3.49
N SER A 329 1.72 -13.18 -3.56
CA SER A 329 3.16 -13.09 -3.36
C SER A 329 3.53 -11.75 -2.76
N GLY A 330 4.64 -11.73 -2.02
CA GLY A 330 5.31 -10.51 -1.61
C GLY A 330 6.70 -10.42 -2.25
N LEU A 331 7.12 -9.21 -2.63
CA LEU A 331 8.46 -8.93 -3.13
C LEU A 331 9.00 -7.67 -2.47
N MET A 332 10.22 -7.73 -1.98
CA MET A 332 10.96 -6.59 -1.47
C MET A 332 12.37 -6.56 -2.08
N ALA A 333 12.83 -5.38 -2.49
CA ALA A 333 14.22 -5.15 -2.88
C ALA A 333 14.85 -4.14 -1.93
N MET A 334 16.04 -4.44 -1.43
CA MET A 334 16.79 -3.61 -0.49
C MET A 334 18.25 -3.48 -0.95
N GLU A 335 18.81 -2.31 -0.75
CA GLU A 335 20.24 -2.04 -0.94
C GLU A 335 20.98 -2.42 0.34
N PRO A 336 21.86 -3.45 0.32
CA PRO A 336 22.46 -4.00 1.54
C PRO A 336 23.30 -2.98 2.32
N GLN A 337 24.03 -2.08 1.62
CA GLN A 337 24.99 -1.15 2.23
C GLN A 337 24.31 0.02 2.95
N THR A 338 23.09 0.35 2.59
CA THR A 338 22.35 1.49 3.16
C THR A 338 21.12 1.08 3.95
N GLY A 339 20.65 -0.15 3.77
CA GLY A 339 19.36 -0.59 4.30
C GLY A 339 18.15 -0.02 3.54
N HIS A 340 18.37 0.75 2.46
CA HIS A 340 17.29 1.40 1.74
C HIS A 340 16.40 0.42 0.99
N ILE A 341 15.11 0.43 1.29
CA ILE A 341 14.10 -0.32 0.54
C ILE A 341 13.86 0.38 -0.80
N LYS A 342 14.13 -0.31 -1.90
CA LYS A 342 14.01 0.21 -3.27
C LYS A 342 12.70 -0.18 -3.95
N ALA A 343 12.11 -1.33 -3.58
CA ALA A 343 10.81 -1.76 -4.05
C ALA A 343 10.08 -2.58 -2.98
N TRP A 344 8.74 -2.45 -2.95
CA TRP A 344 7.86 -3.14 -2.02
C TRP A 344 6.55 -3.49 -2.70
N VAL A 345 6.32 -4.77 -2.96
CA VAL A 345 5.10 -5.30 -3.57
C VAL A 345 4.45 -6.27 -2.59
N GLY A 346 3.42 -5.82 -1.87
CA GLY A 346 2.78 -6.62 -0.83
C GLY A 346 1.73 -7.61 -1.33
N GLY A 347 1.38 -7.58 -2.62
CA GLY A 347 0.40 -8.46 -3.23
C GLY A 347 0.09 -8.09 -4.68
N ILE A 348 -0.85 -8.79 -5.29
CA ILE A 348 -1.15 -8.67 -6.72
C ILE A 348 -2.04 -7.47 -7.10
N ASN A 349 -2.88 -7.01 -6.19
CA ASN A 349 -3.78 -5.87 -6.41
C ASN A 349 -4.36 -5.37 -5.09
N TYR A 350 -3.96 -4.19 -4.65
CA TYR A 350 -4.36 -3.64 -3.34
C TYR A 350 -5.87 -3.38 -3.22
N LYS A 351 -6.55 -3.05 -4.29
CA LYS A 351 -8.00 -2.80 -4.30
C LYS A 351 -8.80 -4.01 -3.82
N TYR A 352 -8.36 -5.21 -4.16
CA TYR A 352 -9.05 -6.46 -3.86
C TYR A 352 -8.37 -7.32 -2.80
N PHE A 353 -7.06 -7.17 -2.62
CA PHE A 353 -6.21 -7.97 -1.74
C PHE A 353 -5.35 -7.04 -0.88
N GLN A 354 -5.89 -6.59 0.25
CA GLN A 354 -5.24 -5.57 1.08
C GLN A 354 -4.19 -6.13 2.05
N TYR A 355 -4.11 -7.45 2.19
CA TYR A 355 -3.13 -8.08 3.08
C TYR A 355 -1.72 -7.97 2.50
N ASP A 356 -0.80 -7.37 3.27
CA ASP A 356 0.58 -7.17 2.86
C ASP A 356 1.42 -8.42 3.15
N HIS A 357 1.82 -9.12 2.10
CA HIS A 357 2.64 -10.33 2.19
C HIS A 357 4.14 -10.04 2.43
N VAL A 358 4.58 -8.79 2.43
CA VAL A 358 5.97 -8.42 2.76
C VAL A 358 6.13 -8.19 4.26
N GLY A 359 5.34 -7.28 4.82
CA GLY A 359 5.52 -6.84 6.22
C GLY A 359 4.62 -7.56 7.23
N GLN A 360 3.41 -8.02 6.79
CA GLN A 360 2.46 -8.67 7.70
C GLN A 360 2.42 -10.20 7.56
N GLY A 361 2.77 -10.70 6.37
CA GLY A 361 2.64 -12.11 6.00
C GLY A 361 3.80 -12.97 6.46
N ALA A 362 3.84 -13.41 7.71
CA ALA A 362 4.75 -14.48 8.12
C ALA A 362 4.32 -15.81 7.48
N ARG A 363 5.26 -16.52 6.88
CA ARG A 363 5.05 -17.82 6.21
C ARG A 363 6.20 -18.75 6.53
N GLN A 364 5.93 -20.05 6.45
CA GLN A 364 6.95 -21.08 6.62
C GLN A 364 8.04 -20.92 5.55
N VAL A 365 9.26 -20.60 6.01
CA VAL A 365 10.37 -20.23 5.10
C VAL A 365 11.01 -21.41 4.40
N GLY A 366 10.80 -22.63 4.87
CA GLY A 366 11.37 -23.83 4.28
C GLY A 366 12.88 -23.77 4.14
N SER A 367 13.41 -24.30 3.05
CA SER A 367 14.86 -24.38 2.81
C SER A 367 15.58 -23.04 2.70
N THR A 368 14.86 -21.91 2.62
CA THR A 368 15.50 -20.59 2.68
C THR A 368 16.07 -20.28 4.07
N PHE A 369 15.75 -21.05 5.10
CA PHE A 369 16.35 -20.95 6.42
C PHE A 369 17.76 -21.59 6.51
N LYS A 370 18.09 -22.52 5.61
CA LYS A 370 19.37 -23.26 5.66
C LYS A 370 20.62 -22.41 5.73
N PRO A 371 20.75 -21.27 5.02
CA PRO A 371 21.94 -20.43 5.11
C PRO A 371 22.29 -19.98 6.53
N PHE A 372 21.29 -19.77 7.41
CA PHE A 372 21.53 -19.43 8.81
C PHE A 372 22.18 -20.59 9.57
N VAL A 373 21.74 -21.82 9.31
CA VAL A 373 22.35 -23.04 9.86
C VAL A 373 23.79 -23.21 9.38
N TYR A 374 24.04 -22.98 8.08
CA TYR A 374 25.38 -23.08 7.51
C TYR A 374 26.29 -21.95 7.99
N ALA A 375 25.79 -20.73 8.14
CA ALA A 375 26.52 -19.60 8.71
C ALA A 375 26.98 -19.91 10.14
N THR A 376 26.07 -20.42 10.99
CA THR A 376 26.40 -20.85 12.35
C THR A 376 27.46 -21.95 12.36
N ALA A 377 27.36 -22.93 11.45
CA ALA A 377 28.35 -24.01 11.36
C ALA A 377 29.73 -23.51 10.90
N ILE A 378 29.78 -22.59 9.94
CA ILE A 378 31.03 -21.96 9.50
C ILE A 378 31.65 -21.19 10.67
N GLU A 379 30.87 -20.40 11.40
CA GLU A 379 31.34 -19.58 12.53
C GLU A 379 31.85 -20.43 13.68
N GLN A 380 31.06 -21.40 14.14
CA GLN A 380 31.39 -22.15 15.39
C GLN A 380 32.29 -23.33 15.17
N LEU A 381 32.24 -23.99 14.03
CA LEU A 381 33.04 -25.18 13.71
C LEU A 381 34.23 -24.89 12.82
N ASN A 382 34.48 -23.61 12.46
CA ASN A 382 35.54 -23.19 11.53
C ASN A 382 35.50 -23.97 10.19
N MET A 383 34.27 -24.27 9.71
CA MET A 383 34.07 -24.96 8.44
C MET A 383 34.22 -24.03 7.26
N SER A 384 34.57 -24.58 6.11
CA SER A 384 34.66 -23.86 4.84
C SER A 384 33.65 -24.41 3.81
N PRO A 385 33.32 -23.66 2.76
CA PRO A 385 32.49 -24.15 1.64
C PRO A 385 32.99 -25.43 0.98
N CYS A 386 34.30 -25.70 1.07
CA CYS A 386 34.98 -26.87 0.50
C CYS A 386 34.94 -28.10 1.42
N ASP A 387 34.69 -27.92 2.70
CA ASP A 387 34.64 -29.05 3.62
C ASP A 387 33.49 -30.00 3.28
N SER A 388 33.76 -31.28 3.45
CA SER A 388 32.84 -32.32 3.05
C SER A 388 32.16 -32.96 4.26
N ILE A 389 30.87 -33.27 4.07
CA ILE A 389 30.04 -33.99 5.03
C ILE A 389 29.31 -35.11 4.30
N ILE A 390 29.06 -36.21 5.01
CA ILE A 390 28.39 -37.36 4.42
C ILE A 390 26.87 -37.15 4.35
N ASP A 391 26.29 -37.23 3.16
CA ASP A 391 24.86 -37.34 2.89
C ASP A 391 24.45 -38.81 3.03
N SER A 392 23.89 -39.18 4.14
CA SER A 392 23.42 -40.52 4.49
C SER A 392 22.20 -40.42 5.41
N PRO A 393 21.40 -41.45 5.59
CA PRO A 393 20.35 -41.48 6.61
C PRO A 393 20.86 -40.97 7.95
N PHE A 394 20.06 -40.17 8.63
CA PHE A 394 20.44 -39.51 9.87
C PHE A 394 19.22 -39.33 10.77
N MET A 395 19.39 -39.57 12.06
CA MET A 395 18.33 -39.47 13.06
C MET A 395 18.82 -38.69 14.25
N ILE A 396 18.00 -37.79 14.77
CA ILE A 396 18.16 -37.15 16.06
C ILE A 396 17.19 -37.85 17.02
N HIS A 397 17.77 -38.51 18.03
CA HIS A 397 16.98 -39.30 18.98
C HIS A 397 16.22 -38.40 19.97
N LYS A 398 15.07 -38.91 20.40
CA LYS A 398 14.25 -38.34 21.48
C LYS A 398 15.10 -37.90 22.67
N GLY A 399 14.80 -36.71 23.19
CA GLY A 399 15.50 -36.08 24.31
C GLY A 399 16.73 -35.26 23.93
N ARG A 400 17.31 -35.46 22.74
CA ARG A 400 18.39 -34.60 22.23
C ARG A 400 17.79 -33.32 21.61
N HIS A 401 18.34 -32.15 21.94
CA HIS A 401 17.82 -30.85 21.51
C HIS A 401 16.31 -30.69 21.77
N HIS A 402 15.83 -31.23 22.88
CA HIS A 402 14.43 -31.15 23.32
C HIS A 402 13.39 -31.79 22.40
N VAL A 403 13.81 -32.64 21.44
CA VAL A 403 12.81 -33.34 20.59
C VAL A 403 12.03 -34.37 21.40
N THR A 404 10.72 -34.41 21.20
CA THR A 404 9.79 -35.28 21.94
C THR A 404 9.70 -36.69 21.36
N GLU A 405 10.10 -36.87 20.09
CA GLU A 405 10.12 -38.12 19.34
C GLU A 405 11.38 -38.18 18.47
N ASP A 406 11.75 -39.36 17.99
CA ASP A 406 12.87 -39.53 17.07
C ASP A 406 12.58 -38.79 15.76
N TRP A 407 13.54 -37.96 15.30
CA TRP A 407 13.40 -37.16 14.08
C TRP A 407 14.38 -37.62 13.01
N GLU A 408 13.84 -38.17 11.93
CA GLU A 408 14.60 -38.67 10.78
C GLU A 408 14.24 -37.86 9.51
N PRO A 409 14.97 -36.76 9.19
CA PRO A 409 14.73 -35.99 7.98
C PRO A 409 15.20 -36.75 6.75
N LYS A 410 14.38 -36.76 5.68
CA LYS A 410 14.70 -37.35 4.38
C LYS A 410 14.99 -36.25 3.34
N ASN A 411 15.85 -36.56 2.38
CA ASN A 411 16.02 -35.70 1.22
C ASN A 411 14.75 -35.73 0.37
N SER A 412 14.43 -34.62 -0.32
CA SER A 412 13.21 -34.48 -1.12
C SER A 412 13.08 -35.50 -2.25
N ASP A 413 14.20 -35.99 -2.76
CA ASP A 413 14.28 -37.01 -3.81
C ASP A 413 14.51 -38.44 -3.25
N ASN A 414 14.54 -38.60 -1.92
CA ASN A 414 14.83 -39.85 -1.23
C ASN A 414 16.18 -40.50 -1.61
N LYS A 415 17.15 -39.73 -2.14
CA LYS A 415 18.48 -40.20 -2.53
C LYS A 415 19.54 -39.68 -1.59
N TYR A 416 20.58 -40.49 -1.38
CA TYR A 416 21.78 -40.15 -0.61
C TYR A 416 23.00 -40.16 -1.50
N ARG A 417 23.86 -39.16 -1.38
CA ARG A 417 24.96 -38.86 -2.32
C ARG A 417 26.36 -39.20 -1.78
N GLY A 418 26.43 -39.67 -0.53
CA GLY A 418 27.71 -39.91 0.14
C GLY A 418 28.43 -38.59 0.48
N MET A 419 29.73 -38.53 0.29
CA MET A 419 30.52 -37.33 0.60
C MET A 419 30.19 -36.18 -0.35
N VAL A 420 29.75 -35.05 0.20
CA VAL A 420 29.43 -33.82 -0.56
C VAL A 420 30.05 -32.62 0.16
N THR A 421 30.51 -31.63 -0.61
CA THR A 421 30.99 -30.36 -0.03
C THR A 421 29.81 -29.56 0.52
N LEU A 422 30.05 -28.67 1.49
CA LEU A 422 29.04 -27.79 2.04
C LEU A 422 28.40 -26.92 0.92
N LYS A 423 29.21 -26.42 -0.02
CA LYS A 423 28.71 -25.67 -1.19
C LYS A 423 27.71 -26.50 -2.00
N LYS A 424 28.04 -27.77 -2.31
CA LYS A 424 27.16 -28.65 -3.08
C LYS A 424 25.92 -29.06 -2.27
N ALA A 425 26.06 -29.24 -0.97
CA ALA A 425 24.96 -29.61 -0.07
C ALA A 425 23.92 -28.48 0.00
N LEU A 426 24.32 -27.23 0.20
CA LEU A 426 23.43 -26.08 0.20
C LEU A 426 22.82 -25.86 -1.21
N ALA A 427 23.62 -25.92 -2.26
CA ALA A 427 23.18 -25.73 -3.64
C ALA A 427 22.03 -26.67 -4.04
N ASN A 428 22.09 -27.92 -3.60
CA ASN A 428 21.08 -28.93 -3.87
C ASN A 428 20.06 -29.10 -2.72
N SER A 429 20.08 -28.20 -1.74
CA SER A 429 19.15 -28.20 -0.62
C SER A 429 19.05 -29.53 0.13
N ILE A 430 20.17 -30.19 0.41
CA ILE A 430 20.25 -31.53 1.03
C ILE A 430 19.81 -31.44 2.50
N ASN A 431 18.73 -32.13 2.85
CA ASN A 431 18.12 -32.05 4.18
C ASN A 431 18.95 -32.73 5.25
N THR A 432 19.49 -33.92 4.96
CA THR A 432 20.28 -34.70 5.92
C THR A 432 21.56 -33.98 6.36
N VAL A 433 22.17 -33.22 5.43
CA VAL A 433 23.36 -32.41 5.75
C VAL A 433 22.98 -31.26 6.66
N SER A 434 21.88 -30.54 6.38
CA SER A 434 21.39 -29.45 7.23
C SER A 434 21.04 -29.94 8.64
N ALA A 435 20.43 -31.15 8.75
CA ALA A 435 20.12 -31.79 10.02
C ALA A 435 21.38 -32.19 10.81
N LYS A 436 22.43 -32.65 10.13
CA LYS A 436 23.71 -32.96 10.77
C LYS A 436 24.44 -31.70 11.25
N LEU A 437 24.32 -30.60 10.51
CA LEU A 437 24.92 -29.33 10.91
C LEU A 437 24.23 -28.77 12.15
N ILE A 438 22.89 -28.69 12.18
CA ILE A 438 22.17 -28.17 13.35
C ILE A 438 22.36 -29.07 14.58
N ASP A 439 22.49 -30.38 14.39
CA ASP A 439 22.79 -31.31 15.48
C ASP A 439 24.17 -31.05 16.10
N LYS A 440 25.14 -30.58 15.32
CA LYS A 440 26.49 -30.24 15.79
C LYS A 440 26.57 -28.91 16.51
N VAL A 441 25.89 -27.87 15.99
CA VAL A 441 25.96 -26.51 16.55
C VAL A 441 24.89 -26.22 17.59
N GLY A 442 23.83 -27.00 17.62
CA GLY A 442 22.63 -26.77 18.45
C GLY A 442 21.64 -25.78 17.83
N PRO A 443 20.34 -26.03 17.99
CA PRO A 443 19.32 -25.10 17.49
C PRO A 443 19.35 -23.73 18.18
N GLU A 444 19.77 -23.65 19.45
CA GLU A 444 19.91 -22.41 20.22
C GLU A 444 20.84 -21.41 19.54
N ALA A 445 22.01 -21.88 19.11
CA ALA A 445 23.00 -21.03 18.42
C ALA A 445 22.49 -20.50 17.09
N VAL A 446 21.74 -21.32 16.35
CA VAL A 446 21.12 -20.90 15.08
C VAL A 446 20.03 -19.85 15.31
N VAL A 447 19.19 -20.03 16.33
CA VAL A 447 18.16 -19.05 16.73
C VAL A 447 18.80 -17.72 17.14
N GLU A 448 19.85 -17.76 17.97
CA GLU A 448 20.57 -16.56 18.41
C GLU A 448 21.15 -15.78 17.22
N LEU A 449 21.85 -16.46 16.31
CA LEU A 449 22.37 -15.83 15.10
C LEU A 449 21.24 -15.23 14.26
N THR A 450 20.14 -15.96 14.06
CA THR A 450 19.02 -15.50 13.24
C THR A 450 18.38 -14.23 13.81
N HIS A 451 18.25 -14.12 15.13
CA HIS A 451 17.79 -12.89 15.77
C HIS A 451 18.80 -11.74 15.64
N LYS A 452 20.11 -12.00 15.74
CA LYS A 452 21.14 -10.98 15.48
C LYS A 452 21.11 -10.48 14.04
N LEU A 453 20.69 -11.31 13.09
CA LEU A 453 20.45 -10.93 11.69
C LEU A 453 19.16 -10.12 11.48
N GLY A 454 18.45 -9.78 12.55
CA GLY A 454 17.29 -8.87 12.54
C GLY A 454 15.93 -9.54 12.44
N VAL A 455 15.85 -10.87 12.39
CA VAL A 455 14.57 -11.60 12.39
C VAL A 455 13.86 -11.43 13.73
N LYS A 456 12.64 -10.90 13.69
CA LYS A 456 11.83 -10.57 14.87
C LYS A 456 10.85 -11.68 15.25
N SER A 457 10.52 -12.55 14.28
CA SER A 457 9.60 -13.67 14.47
C SER A 457 10.08 -14.59 15.59
N GLU A 458 9.16 -15.16 16.35
CA GLU A 458 9.48 -16.20 17.33
C GLU A 458 9.94 -17.47 16.61
N ILE A 459 11.12 -17.95 16.96
CA ILE A 459 11.74 -19.12 16.32
C ILE A 459 11.78 -20.27 17.36
N PRO A 460 11.12 -21.41 17.08
CA PRO A 460 11.16 -22.54 18.00
C PRO A 460 12.58 -23.13 18.10
N VAL A 461 13.06 -23.36 19.32
CA VAL A 461 14.38 -23.97 19.56
C VAL A 461 14.29 -25.47 19.34
N GLN A 462 14.26 -25.90 18.08
CA GLN A 462 14.11 -27.30 17.67
C GLN A 462 14.95 -27.60 16.41
N PRO A 463 15.45 -28.82 16.24
CA PRO A 463 16.23 -29.17 15.04
C PRO A 463 15.47 -29.03 13.72
N SER A 464 14.13 -29.09 13.72
CA SER A 464 13.29 -28.95 12.53
C SER A 464 13.43 -27.59 11.85
N ILE A 465 13.92 -26.54 12.54
CA ILE A 465 14.21 -25.25 11.92
C ILE A 465 15.29 -25.35 10.84
N ALA A 466 16.16 -26.36 10.88
CA ALA A 466 17.13 -26.63 9.82
C ALA A 466 16.48 -26.87 8.44
N LEU A 467 15.21 -27.26 8.41
CA LEU A 467 14.39 -27.41 7.22
C LEU A 467 13.40 -26.26 7.04
N GLY A 468 13.47 -25.24 7.90
CA GLY A 468 12.64 -24.05 7.83
C GLY A 468 11.22 -24.24 8.36
N ALA A 469 11.04 -25.09 9.38
CA ALA A 469 9.76 -25.21 10.10
C ALA A 469 9.56 -24.01 11.05
N VAL A 470 9.57 -22.81 10.49
CA VAL A 470 9.42 -21.52 11.15
C VAL A 470 8.77 -20.51 10.19
N GLU A 471 7.94 -19.63 10.74
CA GLU A 471 7.27 -18.57 9.96
C GLU A 471 7.99 -17.23 10.13
N ILE A 472 8.43 -16.63 9.02
CA ILE A 472 9.14 -15.35 8.98
C ILE A 472 8.56 -14.50 7.87
N THR A 473 8.58 -13.17 8.02
CA THR A 473 8.15 -12.23 6.98
C THR A 473 9.18 -12.10 5.86
N VAL A 474 8.76 -11.64 4.68
CA VAL A 474 9.68 -11.32 3.58
C VAL A 474 10.62 -10.20 3.98
N GLU A 475 10.11 -9.17 4.69
CA GLU A 475 10.92 -8.05 5.19
C GLU A 475 12.10 -8.54 6.05
N ASP A 476 11.82 -9.36 7.07
CA ASP A 476 12.85 -9.89 7.97
C ASP A 476 13.86 -10.77 7.22
N MET A 477 13.38 -11.61 6.28
CA MET A 477 14.26 -12.47 5.48
C MET A 477 15.18 -11.66 4.57
N VAL A 478 14.67 -10.64 3.88
CA VAL A 478 15.50 -9.77 3.01
C VAL A 478 16.54 -9.02 3.85
N ALA A 479 16.16 -8.49 5.01
CA ALA A 479 17.09 -7.82 5.92
C ALA A 479 18.20 -8.77 6.40
N ALA A 480 17.84 -9.98 6.82
CA ALA A 480 18.81 -10.98 7.28
C ALA A 480 19.78 -11.40 6.17
N TYR A 481 19.29 -11.64 4.95
CA TYR A 481 20.14 -11.98 3.82
C TYR A 481 21.03 -10.82 3.38
N SER A 482 20.55 -9.57 3.48
CA SER A 482 21.33 -8.38 3.17
C SER A 482 22.57 -8.26 4.06
N THR A 483 22.54 -8.79 5.29
CA THR A 483 23.69 -8.83 6.19
C THR A 483 24.86 -9.63 5.60
N PHE A 484 24.58 -10.77 4.94
CA PHE A 484 25.64 -11.52 4.25
C PHE A 484 26.25 -10.73 3.10
N ALA A 485 25.40 -10.03 2.32
CA ALA A 485 25.85 -9.20 1.20
C ALA A 485 26.56 -7.91 1.65
N ASN A 486 26.33 -7.49 2.90
CA ASN A 486 26.96 -6.33 3.54
C ASN A 486 28.10 -6.71 4.50
N GLU A 487 28.89 -7.69 4.10
CA GLU A 487 30.11 -8.09 4.82
C GLU A 487 29.90 -8.49 6.31
N GLY A 488 28.69 -8.91 6.65
CA GLY A 488 28.33 -9.34 8.00
C GLY A 488 27.74 -8.24 8.89
N VAL A 489 27.56 -7.04 8.36
CA VAL A 489 26.95 -5.91 9.07
C VAL A 489 25.45 -5.86 8.80
N TYR A 490 24.62 -6.02 9.81
CA TYR A 490 23.19 -5.81 9.74
C TYR A 490 22.87 -4.32 9.70
N ILE A 491 22.00 -3.92 8.79
CA ILE A 491 21.40 -2.59 8.74
C ILE A 491 19.89 -2.75 8.73
N LYS A 492 19.23 -2.09 9.68
CA LYS A 492 17.77 -2.10 9.78
C LYS A 492 17.15 -1.50 8.51
N PRO A 493 16.15 -2.16 7.89
CA PRO A 493 15.50 -1.63 6.69
C PRO A 493 14.98 -0.21 6.88
N GLN A 494 15.31 0.65 5.93
CA GLN A 494 14.92 2.06 5.90
C GLN A 494 14.07 2.37 4.69
N PHE A 495 12.96 3.05 4.90
CA PHE A 495 12.01 3.42 3.84
C PHE A 495 11.74 4.94 3.77
N ILE A 496 12.23 5.70 4.75
CA ILE A 496 12.18 7.16 4.80
C ILE A 496 13.60 7.69 4.92
N THR A 497 13.95 8.74 4.16
CA THR A 497 15.20 9.47 4.32
C THR A 497 15.03 10.73 5.16
N ARG A 498 13.89 11.44 5.01
CA ARG A 498 13.53 12.61 5.81
C ARG A 498 12.06 12.98 5.65
N ILE A 499 11.56 13.74 6.59
CA ILE A 499 10.25 14.41 6.51
C ILE A 499 10.48 15.91 6.61
N GLU A 500 9.91 16.67 5.67
CA GLU A 500 9.92 18.14 5.65
C GLU A 500 8.50 18.67 5.94
N ASP A 501 8.43 19.83 6.55
CA ASP A 501 7.19 20.58 6.67
C ASP A 501 6.82 21.25 5.33
N LYS A 502 5.69 21.98 5.31
CA LYS A 502 5.23 22.73 4.13
C LYS A 502 6.22 23.80 3.64
N ASN A 503 7.11 24.29 4.50
CA ASN A 503 8.09 25.33 4.20
C ASN A 503 9.41 24.73 3.69
N GLY A 504 9.59 23.41 3.79
CA GLY A 504 10.82 22.70 3.44
C GLY A 504 11.81 22.57 4.60
N GLU A 505 11.39 22.84 5.84
CA GLU A 505 12.18 22.58 7.03
C GLU A 505 12.17 21.08 7.33
N VAL A 506 13.35 20.49 7.57
CA VAL A 506 13.49 19.08 7.93
C VAL A 506 13.05 18.91 9.40
N ILE A 507 11.96 18.17 9.60
CA ILE A 507 11.39 17.91 10.93
C ILE A 507 11.69 16.49 11.44
N TYR A 508 12.16 15.61 10.57
CA TYR A 508 12.57 14.25 10.92
C TYR A 508 13.60 13.73 9.92
N GLU A 509 14.66 13.14 10.45
CA GLU A 509 15.67 12.43 9.69
C GLU A 509 16.08 11.18 10.50
N PRO A 510 15.81 9.96 10.01
CA PRO A 510 16.13 8.76 10.76
C PRO A 510 17.63 8.53 10.80
N VAL A 511 18.15 8.14 11.96
CA VAL A 511 19.52 7.68 12.12
C VAL A 511 19.56 6.19 11.74
N PRO A 512 20.43 5.76 10.81
CA PRO A 512 20.58 4.35 10.46
C PRO A 512 21.00 3.51 11.69
N GLU A 513 20.20 2.48 12.00
CA GLU A 513 20.54 1.51 13.04
C GLU A 513 21.32 0.35 12.38
N SER A 514 22.55 0.11 12.83
CA SER A 514 23.39 -0.98 12.32
C SER A 514 24.21 -1.62 13.44
N HIS A 515 24.57 -2.87 13.27
CA HIS A 515 25.49 -3.58 14.16
C HIS A 515 26.21 -4.74 13.44
N ASP A 516 27.39 -5.06 13.90
CA ASP A 516 28.15 -6.21 13.42
C ASP A 516 27.52 -7.50 13.92
N VAL A 517 27.29 -8.45 13.01
CA VAL A 517 26.71 -9.78 13.33
C VAL A 517 27.73 -10.88 13.06
N LEU A 518 28.40 -10.85 11.93
CA LEU A 518 29.36 -11.85 11.47
C LEU A 518 30.64 -11.18 11.02
N ASN A 519 31.75 -11.88 11.17
CA ASN A 519 33.00 -11.46 10.54
C ASN A 519 32.89 -11.49 9.01
N LYS A 520 33.59 -10.58 8.33
CA LYS A 520 33.60 -10.45 6.88
C LYS A 520 33.92 -11.77 6.16
N ASP A 521 34.88 -12.55 6.70
CA ASP A 521 35.31 -13.83 6.11
C ASP A 521 34.19 -14.87 6.18
N ILE A 522 33.41 -14.88 7.27
CA ILE A 522 32.25 -15.77 7.44
C ILE A 522 31.15 -15.37 6.48
N ALA A 523 30.82 -14.08 6.39
CA ALA A 523 29.84 -13.56 5.45
C ALA A 523 30.23 -13.89 4.00
N PHE A 524 31.50 -13.71 3.63
CA PHE A 524 32.04 -14.10 2.33
C PHE A 524 31.90 -15.61 2.07
N ALA A 525 32.22 -16.45 3.04
CA ALA A 525 32.06 -17.90 2.91
C ALA A 525 30.59 -18.30 2.67
N VAL A 526 29.64 -17.65 3.38
CA VAL A 526 28.20 -17.86 3.16
C VAL A 526 27.80 -17.43 1.73
N ILE A 527 28.29 -16.28 1.25
CA ILE A 527 28.05 -15.84 -0.15
C ILE A 527 28.56 -16.89 -1.14
N LYS A 528 29.74 -17.50 -0.90
CA LYS A 528 30.27 -18.57 -1.76
C LYS A 528 29.43 -19.85 -1.76
N LEU A 529 28.76 -20.15 -0.64
CA LEU A 529 27.74 -21.21 -0.59
C LEU A 529 26.53 -20.85 -1.45
N LEU A 530 26.02 -19.60 -1.32
CA LEU A 530 24.85 -19.10 -2.02
C LEU A 530 25.06 -18.99 -3.55
N GLU A 531 26.27 -18.63 -4.00
CA GLU A 531 26.63 -18.69 -5.42
C GLU A 531 26.39 -20.08 -6.01
N GLY A 532 26.69 -21.13 -5.27
CA GLY A 532 26.47 -22.51 -5.71
C GLY A 532 25.02 -22.82 -6.07
N VAL A 533 24.04 -22.17 -5.41
CA VAL A 533 22.62 -22.35 -5.68
C VAL A 533 22.27 -21.91 -7.10
N THR A 534 22.86 -20.81 -7.57
CA THR A 534 22.60 -20.25 -8.91
C THR A 534 23.55 -20.81 -9.98
N GLU A 535 24.75 -21.30 -9.61
CA GLU A 535 25.72 -21.87 -10.53
C GLU A 535 25.30 -23.23 -11.09
N GLY A 536 24.74 -24.10 -10.28
CA GLY A 536 24.36 -25.45 -10.71
C GLY A 536 23.41 -26.13 -9.71
N GLY A 537 22.81 -25.38 -8.80
CA GLY A 537 21.87 -25.85 -7.79
C GLY A 537 20.43 -25.59 -8.17
N SER A 538 19.56 -25.55 -7.16
CA SER A 538 18.11 -25.39 -7.30
C SER A 538 17.69 -24.05 -7.93
N GLY A 539 18.55 -23.03 -7.94
CA GLY A 539 18.33 -21.71 -8.53
C GLY A 539 19.00 -21.50 -9.91
N SER A 540 19.50 -22.53 -10.56
CA SER A 540 20.23 -22.43 -11.85
C SER A 540 19.41 -21.79 -12.98
N ARG A 541 18.08 -21.83 -12.92
CA ARG A 541 17.18 -21.16 -13.88
C ARG A 541 17.47 -19.65 -14.02
N LEU A 542 17.94 -18.98 -12.99
CA LEU A 542 18.29 -17.56 -13.04
C LEU A 542 19.40 -17.27 -14.05
N ARG A 543 20.36 -18.16 -14.19
CA ARG A 543 21.46 -18.01 -15.18
C ARG A 543 21.06 -18.46 -16.57
N THR A 544 20.17 -19.44 -16.69
CA THR A 544 19.80 -20.03 -17.99
C THR A 544 18.68 -19.28 -18.70
N GLN A 545 17.79 -18.64 -17.96
CA GLN A 545 16.62 -17.94 -18.51
C GLN A 545 16.73 -16.41 -18.42
N GLY A 546 17.60 -15.88 -17.57
CA GLY A 546 17.80 -14.43 -17.35
C GLY A 546 18.63 -13.71 -18.40
N GLY A 547 18.87 -14.27 -19.57
CA GLY A 547 19.27 -13.60 -20.82
C GLY A 547 20.51 -12.69 -20.81
N GLY A 548 21.30 -12.66 -19.75
CA GLY A 548 22.49 -11.81 -19.63
C GLY A 548 23.78 -12.62 -19.60
N ALA A 549 24.27 -13.06 -20.75
CA ALA A 549 25.63 -13.52 -20.86
C ALA A 549 26.57 -12.34 -20.54
N GLY A 550 27.09 -12.26 -19.32
CA GLY A 550 28.18 -11.34 -19.03
C GLY A 550 28.33 -10.79 -17.61
N ASP A 551 27.37 -10.87 -16.74
CA ASP A 551 27.57 -10.38 -15.38
C ASP A 551 27.64 -11.53 -14.36
N ASN A 552 28.86 -11.89 -13.94
CA ASN A 552 29.16 -12.93 -12.95
C ASN A 552 28.75 -12.54 -11.50
N ARG A 553 28.01 -11.45 -11.32
CA ARG A 553 27.67 -10.86 -10.01
C ARG A 553 26.28 -11.22 -9.49
N TRP A 554 25.60 -12.22 -10.06
CA TRP A 554 24.36 -12.72 -9.49
C TRP A 554 24.65 -13.61 -8.27
N THR A 555 24.81 -12.98 -7.13
CA THR A 555 24.66 -13.60 -5.82
C THR A 555 23.20 -13.46 -5.46
N GLY A 556 22.38 -14.43 -5.76
CA GLY A 556 20.96 -14.30 -5.50
C GLY A 556 20.40 -15.57 -4.91
N TYR A 557 19.71 -15.46 -3.77
CA TYR A 557 18.70 -16.40 -3.40
C TYR A 557 17.44 -16.04 -4.20
N PRO A 558 17.06 -16.90 -5.12
CA PRO A 558 15.77 -16.74 -5.77
C PRO A 558 14.72 -17.49 -4.99
N TYR A 559 13.61 -16.84 -4.81
CA TYR A 559 12.30 -17.41 -4.51
C TYR A 559 12.03 -17.88 -3.08
N MET A 560 11.45 -17.01 -2.28
CA MET A 560 10.44 -17.43 -1.33
C MET A 560 9.14 -17.65 -2.09
N PHE A 561 8.91 -18.86 -2.60
CA PHE A 561 7.57 -19.27 -2.99
C PHE A 561 6.81 -19.62 -1.73
N THR A 562 5.84 -18.79 -1.37
CA THR A 562 4.83 -19.20 -0.43
C THR A 562 3.86 -20.11 -1.18
N ASN A 563 3.89 -21.40 -0.88
CA ASN A 563 2.79 -22.27 -1.27
C ASN A 563 1.51 -21.74 -0.66
N PRO A 564 0.46 -21.47 -1.44
CA PRO A 564 -0.84 -21.24 -0.86
C PRO A 564 -1.39 -22.58 -0.39
N ILE A 565 -1.61 -22.75 0.89
CA ILE A 565 -2.54 -23.74 1.44
C ILE A 565 -3.75 -23.00 1.95
#